data_8341e024203a5d247a8007f553f3bb91
#
_entry.id   8341e024203a5d247a8007f553f3bb91
#
_cell.length_a   1.000
_cell.length_b   1.000
_cell.length_c   1.000
_cell.angle_alpha   90.00
_cell.angle_beta   90.00
_cell.angle_gamma   90.00
#
_symmetry.space_group_name_H-M   'P 1'
#
loop_
_entity.id
_entity.type
_entity.pdbx_description
1 polymer ?
#
loop_
_entity_poly.entity_id
_entity_poly.type
_entity_poly.pdbx_seq_one_letter_code
_entity_poly.pdbx_strand_id
1 'polypeptide(L)'
;MFDRFKGKRVFVSGGAGVIGRGLVARLERAGAEVLVGDLKPRPPEFSRAVAYWQGDLNGLPRRVLEDFAPEICFHLAATFERSTESYEFWQENDRHNVRLSHYLLDLVKDMPQLRQVVFASSYLIYDPALYQYDRPAEQPRALREDDPVRPRNLCGMAKLQHEMELSFVSSFRPSLGVVSARIFRVYGKGSRDVVSRWIRALLRGETLRVFRKEGMFDYIYADDVAEGLFRLAACGRSGVVNLGSGRARRVAELLEVLRQHFPDMRWIEEDSDIPFEASQADMGRFREWTGWLPERALEDAVPELIEYYRAHPAETGKNGEHRPGPEPAVLVTSASKKVPLIHSLMEAAARSGLPMRVVAADSDDTCIARHFADGFWKMPKLQDLSVRQLTEKCRELGVAAIVPTRDGELSFFARHRAELEAAGVAVMVSDEEAIERCTDKLLFYEYLATRGFPVIPTFRSADEVPGDALVVKERYGAGARKMALN
;
A
#
# COMPACT_ATOMS: atom_id res chain seq x y z
N MET A 1 -17.60 1.96 31.36
CA MET A 1 -16.96 1.61 30.07
C MET A 1 -15.51 2.04 30.04
N PHE A 2 -15.20 3.31 30.28
CA PHE A 2 -13.81 3.81 30.29
C PHE A 2 -12.90 3.07 31.27
N ASP A 3 -13.38 2.71 32.44
CA ASP A 3 -12.60 2.00 33.47
C ASP A 3 -12.03 0.64 33.01
N ARG A 4 -12.63 0.04 31.97
CA ARG A 4 -12.15 -1.23 31.40
C ARG A 4 -10.81 -1.11 30.68
N PHE A 5 -10.43 0.08 30.24
CA PHE A 5 -9.17 0.34 29.53
C PHE A 5 -8.08 0.96 30.39
N LYS A 6 -8.44 1.45 31.59
CA LYS A 6 -7.49 2.11 32.48
C LYS A 6 -6.33 1.17 32.86
N GLY A 7 -5.11 1.57 32.53
CA GLY A 7 -3.89 0.80 32.72
C GLY A 7 -3.76 -0.45 31.85
N LYS A 8 -4.65 -0.65 30.84
CA LYS A 8 -4.56 -1.77 29.90
C LYS A 8 -3.60 -1.46 28.78
N ARG A 9 -2.78 -2.42 28.40
CA ARG A 9 -1.89 -2.33 27.24
C ARG A 9 -2.64 -2.73 25.98
N VAL A 10 -2.74 -1.78 25.08
CA VAL A 10 -3.53 -1.90 23.84
C VAL A 10 -2.64 -1.71 22.62
N PHE A 11 -2.56 -2.70 21.75
CA PHE A 11 -1.91 -2.58 20.46
C PHE A 11 -2.92 -2.23 19.38
N VAL A 12 -2.59 -1.22 18.54
CA VAL A 12 -3.43 -0.78 17.41
C VAL A 12 -2.61 -0.81 16.14
N SER A 13 -2.87 -1.77 15.26
CA SER A 13 -2.32 -1.77 13.91
C SER A 13 -3.13 -0.82 13.02
N GLY A 14 -2.46 0.03 12.23
CA GLY A 14 -3.15 1.03 11.40
C GLY A 14 -3.69 2.23 12.20
N GLY A 15 -3.08 2.54 13.34
CA GLY A 15 -3.56 3.60 14.23
C GLY A 15 -3.44 5.03 13.66
N ALA A 16 -2.58 5.27 12.66
CA ALA A 16 -2.49 6.54 11.96
C ALA A 16 -3.49 6.66 10.78
N GLY A 17 -4.34 5.66 10.58
CA GLY A 17 -5.41 5.67 9.59
C GLY A 17 -6.62 6.50 10.00
N VAL A 18 -7.58 6.60 9.10
CA VAL A 18 -8.81 7.41 9.26
C VAL A 18 -9.61 7.03 10.51
N ILE A 19 -9.80 5.73 10.75
CA ILE A 19 -10.49 5.20 11.93
C ILE A 19 -9.55 5.19 13.14
N GLY A 20 -8.28 4.81 12.90
CA GLY A 20 -7.29 4.57 13.95
C GLY A 20 -7.03 5.79 14.83
N ARG A 21 -6.92 7.00 14.24
CA ARG A 21 -6.70 8.25 14.98
C ARG A 21 -7.79 8.50 16.03
N GLY A 22 -9.06 8.35 15.62
CA GLY A 22 -10.20 8.49 16.54
C GLY A 22 -10.20 7.42 17.62
N LEU A 23 -9.82 6.18 17.31
CA LEU A 23 -9.73 5.09 18.28
C LEU A 23 -8.59 5.33 19.29
N VAL A 24 -7.39 5.70 18.84
CA VAL A 24 -6.25 6.00 19.71
C VAL A 24 -6.59 7.11 20.68
N ALA A 25 -7.19 8.21 20.21
CA ALA A 25 -7.61 9.31 21.08
C ALA A 25 -8.64 8.88 22.16
N ARG A 26 -9.49 7.90 21.88
CA ARG A 26 -10.44 7.35 22.87
C ARG A 26 -9.74 6.47 23.90
N LEU A 27 -8.81 5.63 23.44
CA LEU A 27 -8.00 4.78 24.31
C LEU A 27 -7.14 5.60 25.28
N GLU A 28 -6.51 6.67 24.80
CA GLU A 28 -5.73 7.60 25.64
C GLU A 28 -6.63 8.25 26.71
N ARG A 29 -7.81 8.76 26.32
CA ARG A 29 -8.78 9.35 27.26
C ARG A 29 -9.29 8.35 28.29
N ALA A 30 -9.32 7.07 27.92
CA ALA A 30 -9.70 5.99 28.84
C ALA A 30 -8.55 5.53 29.75
N GLY A 31 -7.36 6.12 29.63
CA GLY A 31 -6.19 5.79 30.44
C GLY A 31 -5.52 4.47 30.05
N ALA A 32 -5.65 4.03 28.79
CA ALA A 32 -4.92 2.89 28.27
C ALA A 32 -3.46 3.26 27.96
N GLU A 33 -2.57 2.28 28.10
CA GLU A 33 -1.23 2.33 27.51
C GLU A 33 -1.34 1.85 26.06
N VAL A 34 -0.99 2.71 25.11
CA VAL A 34 -1.21 2.44 23.68
C VAL A 34 0.10 2.29 22.94
N LEU A 35 0.23 1.19 22.18
CA LEU A 35 1.24 1.01 21.14
C LEU A 35 0.56 1.03 19.78
N VAL A 36 0.99 1.92 18.91
CA VAL A 36 0.53 1.99 17.51
C VAL A 36 1.60 1.44 16.59
N GLY A 37 1.20 0.60 15.63
CA GLY A 37 2.02 0.19 14.50
C GLY A 37 1.39 0.69 13.18
N ASP A 38 2.15 1.43 12.35
CA ASP A 38 1.64 1.97 11.07
C ASP A 38 2.79 2.23 10.09
N LEU A 39 2.49 2.19 8.79
CA LEU A 39 3.40 2.62 7.73
C LEU A 39 3.64 4.13 7.75
N LYS A 40 2.60 4.90 8.11
CA LYS A 40 2.63 6.36 8.12
C LYS A 40 3.48 6.88 9.27
N PRO A 41 4.02 8.11 9.13
CA PRO A 41 4.65 8.79 10.25
C PRO A 41 3.65 8.98 11.41
N ARG A 42 4.20 9.08 12.62
CA ARG A 42 3.42 9.36 13.83
C ARG A 42 2.58 10.63 13.64
N PRO A 43 1.26 10.57 13.82
CA PRO A 43 0.41 11.74 13.82
C PRO A 43 0.80 12.75 14.91
N PRO A 44 0.85 14.08 14.60
CA PRO A 44 1.26 15.09 15.56
C PRO A 44 0.31 15.23 16.75
N GLU A 45 -0.95 14.85 16.58
CA GLU A 45 -1.99 14.87 17.65
C GLU A 45 -1.82 13.76 18.68
N PHE A 46 -1.02 12.72 18.44
CA PHE A 46 -0.78 11.68 19.44
C PHE A 46 0.11 12.21 20.56
N SER A 47 -0.33 12.01 21.81
CA SER A 47 0.47 12.39 22.96
C SER A 47 1.80 11.62 23.01
N ARG A 48 2.78 12.14 23.73
CA ARG A 48 4.08 11.46 23.90
C ARG A 48 3.96 10.10 24.62
N ALA A 49 2.86 9.86 25.32
CA ALA A 49 2.59 8.59 26.01
C ALA A 49 2.25 7.44 25.07
N VAL A 50 1.73 7.73 23.87
CA VAL A 50 1.47 6.69 22.84
C VAL A 50 2.80 6.18 22.31
N ALA A 51 3.14 4.94 22.54
CA ALA A 51 4.27 4.28 21.88
C ALA A 51 3.96 4.10 20.38
N TYR A 52 4.96 4.27 19.52
CA TYR A 52 4.76 4.24 18.08
C TYR A 52 5.86 3.48 17.37
N TRP A 53 5.48 2.49 16.59
CA TRP A 53 6.35 1.78 15.68
C TRP A 53 5.98 2.14 14.23
N GLN A 54 6.92 2.76 13.51
CA GLN A 54 6.73 3.13 12.10
C GLN A 54 7.41 2.13 11.19
N GLY A 55 6.66 1.53 10.27
CA GLY A 55 7.19 0.61 9.27
C GLY A 55 6.13 -0.32 8.69
N ASP A 56 6.57 -1.20 7.78
CA ASP A 56 5.72 -2.28 7.27
C ASP A 56 5.51 -3.34 8.36
N LEU A 57 4.28 -3.45 8.82
CA LEU A 57 3.91 -4.37 9.89
C LEU A 57 4.18 -5.86 9.56
N ASN A 58 4.38 -6.22 8.29
CA ASN A 58 4.89 -7.55 7.94
C ASN A 58 6.33 -7.79 8.44
N GLY A 59 7.05 -6.74 8.79
CA GLY A 59 8.38 -6.78 9.39
C GLY A 59 8.42 -6.36 10.86
N LEU A 60 7.27 -6.24 11.54
CA LEU A 60 7.21 -5.89 12.97
C LEU A 60 7.95 -6.96 13.80
N PRO A 61 9.06 -6.61 14.48
CA PRO A 61 9.79 -7.60 15.27
C PRO A 61 8.93 -8.15 16.42
N ARG A 62 8.89 -9.48 16.57
CA ARG A 62 8.12 -10.15 17.63
C ARG A 62 8.39 -9.57 19.03
N ARG A 63 9.65 -9.25 19.31
CA ARG A 63 10.07 -8.66 20.60
C ARG A 63 9.34 -7.33 20.93
N VAL A 64 8.94 -6.54 19.94
CA VAL A 64 8.22 -5.27 20.18
C VAL A 64 6.88 -5.54 20.86
N LEU A 65 6.17 -6.58 20.43
CA LEU A 65 4.91 -6.98 21.07
C LEU A 65 5.11 -7.80 22.33
N GLU A 66 6.18 -8.60 22.42
CA GLU A 66 6.54 -9.33 23.65
C GLU A 66 6.88 -8.36 24.78
N ASP A 67 7.71 -7.34 24.53
CA ASP A 67 8.08 -6.32 25.50
C ASP A 67 6.89 -5.45 25.90
N PHE A 68 6.03 -5.09 24.96
CA PHE A 68 4.82 -4.31 25.24
C PHE A 68 3.74 -5.16 25.91
N ALA A 69 3.66 -6.44 25.61
CA ALA A 69 2.73 -7.41 26.20
C ALA A 69 1.24 -6.99 26.13
N PRO A 70 0.64 -6.80 24.95
CA PRO A 70 -0.72 -6.29 24.81
C PRO A 70 -1.77 -7.22 25.41
N GLU A 71 -2.76 -6.65 26.09
CA GLU A 71 -3.95 -7.34 26.59
C GLU A 71 -5.11 -7.27 25.59
N ILE A 72 -5.13 -6.23 24.75
CA ILE A 72 -6.14 -5.99 23.70
C ILE A 72 -5.41 -5.62 22.43
N CYS A 73 -5.83 -6.22 21.31
CA CYS A 73 -5.34 -5.87 19.97
C CYS A 73 -6.48 -5.38 19.10
N PHE A 74 -6.28 -4.21 18.46
CA PHE A 74 -7.13 -3.75 17.36
C PHE A 74 -6.37 -3.91 16.04
N HIS A 75 -6.93 -4.65 15.11
CA HIS A 75 -6.37 -4.82 13.78
C HIS A 75 -7.16 -4.01 12.76
N LEU A 76 -6.63 -2.82 12.43
CA LEU A 76 -7.21 -1.88 11.46
C LEU A 76 -6.36 -1.72 10.20
N ALA A 77 -5.07 -2.06 10.26
CA ALA A 77 -4.15 -1.95 9.14
C ALA A 77 -4.63 -2.81 7.96
N ALA A 78 -4.83 -2.17 6.82
CA ALA A 78 -5.27 -2.82 5.60
C ALA A 78 -5.10 -1.90 4.39
N THR A 79 -4.97 -2.46 3.19
CA THR A 79 -5.33 -1.74 1.97
C THR A 79 -6.84 -1.86 1.70
N PHE A 80 -7.40 -0.90 0.99
CA PHE A 80 -8.85 -0.86 0.71
C PHE A 80 -9.14 -1.20 -0.76
N GLU A 81 -10.42 -1.47 -1.05
CA GLU A 81 -10.87 -1.85 -2.39
C GLU A 81 -10.47 -0.84 -3.48
N ARG A 82 -10.24 -1.33 -4.68
CA ARG A 82 -10.03 -0.52 -5.88
C ARG A 82 -11.26 -0.57 -6.76
N SER A 83 -11.44 0.46 -7.59
CA SER A 83 -12.53 0.50 -8.58
C SER A 83 -12.37 -0.59 -9.64
N THR A 84 -11.13 -0.98 -9.94
CA THR A 84 -10.79 -2.06 -10.86
C THR A 84 -9.80 -2.98 -10.19
N GLU A 85 -10.07 -4.27 -10.19
CA GLU A 85 -9.14 -5.29 -9.71
C GLU A 85 -8.12 -5.59 -10.80
N SER A 86 -6.83 -5.58 -10.42
CA SER A 86 -5.71 -5.90 -11.29
C SER A 86 -4.76 -6.88 -10.61
N TYR A 87 -3.79 -7.41 -11.36
CA TYR A 87 -2.78 -8.29 -10.79
C TYR A 87 -1.89 -7.54 -9.77
N GLU A 88 -1.59 -6.26 -10.01
CA GLU A 88 -0.84 -5.42 -9.08
C GLU A 88 -1.63 -5.22 -7.79
N PHE A 89 -2.94 -4.99 -7.91
CA PHE A 89 -3.79 -4.89 -6.73
C PHE A 89 -3.94 -6.23 -6.00
N TRP A 90 -3.93 -7.35 -6.73
CA TRP A 90 -3.90 -8.68 -6.10
C TRP A 90 -2.67 -8.86 -5.22
N GLN A 91 -1.47 -8.44 -5.69
CA GLN A 91 -0.23 -8.49 -4.91
C GLN A 91 -0.27 -7.55 -3.70
N GLU A 92 -0.78 -6.32 -3.88
CA GLU A 92 -0.97 -5.36 -2.78
C GLU A 92 -1.93 -5.92 -1.72
N ASN A 93 -3.05 -6.50 -2.15
CA ASN A 93 -4.03 -7.11 -1.26
C ASN A 93 -3.46 -8.34 -0.52
N ASP A 94 -2.72 -9.20 -1.20
CA ASP A 94 -2.05 -10.33 -0.58
C ASP A 94 -1.09 -9.85 0.53
N ARG A 95 -0.22 -8.87 0.23
CA ARG A 95 0.76 -8.35 1.19
C ARG A 95 0.11 -7.64 2.37
N HIS A 96 -0.81 -6.70 2.12
CA HIS A 96 -1.31 -5.77 3.12
C HIS A 96 -2.64 -6.17 3.77
N ASN A 97 -3.31 -7.19 3.27
CA ASN A 97 -4.52 -7.73 3.88
C ASN A 97 -4.34 -9.19 4.32
N VAL A 98 -3.88 -10.08 3.42
CA VAL A 98 -3.79 -11.52 3.73
C VAL A 98 -2.60 -11.81 4.63
N ARG A 99 -1.38 -11.58 4.13
CA ARG A 99 -0.14 -11.89 4.88
C ARG A 99 -0.02 -11.08 6.15
N LEU A 100 -0.32 -9.78 6.08
CA LEU A 100 -0.27 -8.90 7.24
C LEU A 100 -1.19 -9.39 8.36
N SER A 101 -2.45 -9.72 8.05
CA SER A 101 -3.41 -10.18 9.05
C SER A 101 -2.97 -11.49 9.70
N HIS A 102 -2.52 -12.46 8.87
CA HIS A 102 -1.98 -13.72 9.35
C HIS A 102 -0.74 -13.50 10.24
N TYR A 103 0.21 -12.68 9.80
CA TYR A 103 1.44 -12.39 10.54
C TYR A 103 1.17 -11.76 11.91
N LEU A 104 0.32 -10.73 11.94
CA LEU A 104 -0.04 -10.09 13.21
C LEU A 104 -0.74 -11.05 14.17
N LEU A 105 -1.63 -11.89 13.66
CA LEU A 105 -2.27 -12.92 14.48
C LEU A 105 -1.25 -13.93 15.02
N ASP A 106 -0.31 -14.38 14.17
CA ASP A 106 0.77 -15.30 14.60
C ASP A 106 1.66 -14.71 15.70
N LEU A 107 1.92 -13.40 15.64
CA LEU A 107 2.69 -12.72 16.69
C LEU A 107 1.99 -12.74 18.05
N VAL A 108 0.66 -12.64 18.08
CA VAL A 108 -0.09 -12.38 19.34
C VAL A 108 -0.89 -13.59 19.85
N LYS A 109 -1.23 -14.57 19.01
CA LYS A 109 -2.17 -15.66 19.35
C LYS A 109 -1.80 -16.47 20.61
N ASP A 110 -0.49 -16.61 20.88
CA ASP A 110 0.02 -17.40 21.99
C ASP A 110 0.38 -16.55 23.24
N MET A 111 0.22 -15.22 23.17
CA MET A 111 0.57 -14.33 24.29
C MET A 111 -0.37 -14.56 25.48
N PRO A 112 0.13 -14.95 26.66
CA PRO A 112 -0.73 -15.35 27.79
C PRO A 112 -1.57 -14.22 28.36
N GLN A 113 -1.12 -12.97 28.21
CA GLN A 113 -1.82 -11.77 28.68
C GLN A 113 -2.91 -11.28 27.71
N LEU A 114 -2.87 -11.66 26.42
CA LEU A 114 -3.86 -11.23 25.44
C LEU A 114 -5.25 -11.79 25.81
N ARG A 115 -6.24 -10.89 25.89
CA ARG A 115 -7.62 -11.21 26.24
C ARG A 115 -8.60 -10.96 25.13
N GLN A 116 -8.28 -10.03 24.21
CA GLN A 116 -9.20 -9.66 23.14
C GLN A 116 -8.50 -9.21 21.88
N VAL A 117 -9.06 -9.62 20.74
CA VAL A 117 -8.76 -9.11 19.41
C VAL A 117 -10.01 -8.51 18.81
N VAL A 118 -9.94 -7.27 18.33
CA VAL A 118 -11.00 -6.60 17.57
C VAL A 118 -10.49 -6.34 16.17
N PHE A 119 -11.15 -6.93 15.20
CA PHE A 119 -10.78 -6.88 13.80
C PHE A 119 -11.73 -6.00 12.99
N ALA A 120 -11.18 -5.05 12.24
CA ALA A 120 -11.92 -4.26 11.25
C ALA A 120 -12.18 -5.11 10.00
N SER A 121 -13.24 -5.88 10.00
CA SER A 121 -13.75 -6.61 8.85
C SER A 121 -14.57 -5.68 7.93
N SER A 122 -15.32 -6.20 6.99
CA SER A 122 -16.05 -5.41 6.00
C SER A 122 -17.36 -6.07 5.58
N TYR A 123 -18.38 -5.29 5.24
CA TYR A 123 -19.60 -5.77 4.59
C TYR A 123 -19.35 -6.37 3.19
N LEU A 124 -18.19 -6.11 2.59
CA LEU A 124 -17.80 -6.65 1.27
C LEU A 124 -17.71 -8.19 1.23
N ILE A 125 -17.80 -8.85 2.38
CA ILE A 125 -17.82 -10.30 2.49
C ILE A 125 -19.20 -10.91 2.22
N TYR A 126 -20.28 -10.13 2.34
CA TYR A 126 -21.63 -10.62 2.05
C TYR A 126 -21.81 -10.94 0.55
N ASP A 127 -22.69 -11.91 0.25
CA ASP A 127 -23.02 -12.23 -1.12
C ASP A 127 -23.63 -11.03 -1.86
N PRO A 128 -22.98 -10.54 -2.94
CA PRO A 128 -23.50 -9.43 -3.75
C PRO A 128 -24.92 -9.64 -4.26
N ALA A 129 -25.34 -10.90 -4.48
CA ALA A 129 -26.70 -11.22 -4.92
C ALA A 129 -27.79 -10.75 -3.93
N LEU A 130 -27.43 -10.46 -2.67
CA LEU A 130 -28.37 -9.95 -1.67
C LEU A 130 -28.66 -8.45 -1.83
N TYR A 131 -27.73 -7.66 -2.38
CA TYR A 131 -27.80 -6.21 -2.34
C TYR A 131 -27.34 -5.50 -3.62
N GLN A 132 -27.00 -6.24 -4.68
CA GLN A 132 -26.70 -5.70 -6.00
C GLN A 132 -27.78 -6.12 -6.99
N TYR A 133 -28.26 -5.17 -7.79
CA TYR A 133 -29.41 -5.33 -8.67
C TYR A 133 -29.13 -4.72 -10.05
N ASP A 134 -29.78 -5.25 -11.09
CA ASP A 134 -29.68 -4.70 -12.45
C ASP A 134 -30.49 -3.40 -12.59
N ARG A 135 -31.42 -3.13 -11.66
CA ARG A 135 -32.27 -1.92 -11.62
C ARG A 135 -32.25 -1.31 -10.23
N PRO A 136 -32.53 0.01 -10.12
CA PRO A 136 -32.63 0.65 -8.82
C PRO A 136 -33.63 -0.05 -7.91
N ALA A 137 -33.26 -0.33 -6.68
CA ALA A 137 -34.13 -0.87 -5.66
C ALA A 137 -34.93 0.27 -4.98
N GLU A 138 -36.15 -0.04 -4.54
CA GLU A 138 -36.98 0.92 -3.80
C GLU A 138 -36.51 1.08 -2.36
N GLN A 139 -36.07 -0.03 -1.73
CA GLN A 139 -35.62 -0.10 -0.34
C GLN A 139 -34.24 -0.78 -0.28
N PRO A 140 -33.38 -0.42 0.69
CA PRO A 140 -32.13 -1.11 0.90
C PRO A 140 -32.35 -2.47 1.56
N ARG A 141 -31.53 -3.45 1.20
CA ARG A 141 -31.44 -4.72 1.91
C ARG A 141 -30.69 -4.54 3.23
N ALA A 142 -31.35 -4.77 4.35
CA ALA A 142 -30.70 -4.86 5.66
C ALA A 142 -29.93 -6.19 5.73
N LEU A 143 -28.59 -6.10 5.70
CA LEU A 143 -27.67 -7.25 5.76
C LEU A 143 -27.48 -7.64 7.23
N ARG A 144 -27.63 -8.93 7.52
CA ARG A 144 -27.49 -9.52 8.85
C ARG A 144 -26.21 -10.34 8.93
N GLU A 145 -25.68 -10.52 10.13
CA GLU A 145 -24.43 -11.27 10.33
C GLU A 145 -24.53 -12.74 9.94
N ASP A 146 -25.71 -13.32 9.90
CA ASP A 146 -26.02 -14.68 9.49
C ASP A 146 -26.42 -14.81 7.99
N ASP A 147 -26.47 -13.71 7.26
CA ASP A 147 -26.68 -13.74 5.81
C ASP A 147 -25.52 -14.46 5.09
N PRO A 148 -25.77 -15.08 3.93
CA PRO A 148 -24.73 -15.73 3.12
C PRO A 148 -23.53 -14.86 2.84
N VAL A 149 -22.34 -15.46 2.94
CA VAL A 149 -21.05 -14.82 2.63
C VAL A 149 -20.47 -15.36 1.34
N ARG A 150 -20.21 -14.45 0.40
CA ARG A 150 -19.49 -14.68 -0.87
C ARG A 150 -18.81 -13.39 -1.23
N PRO A 151 -17.53 -13.22 -0.84
CA PRO A 151 -16.84 -11.94 -1.00
C PRO A 151 -16.95 -11.41 -2.43
N ARG A 152 -17.28 -10.12 -2.55
CA ARG A 152 -17.49 -9.52 -3.86
C ARG A 152 -16.20 -9.14 -4.58
N ASN A 153 -15.09 -9.03 -3.83
CA ASN A 153 -13.80 -8.59 -4.34
C ASN A 153 -12.64 -9.11 -3.48
N LEU A 154 -11.39 -8.83 -3.90
CA LEU A 154 -10.17 -9.29 -3.21
C LEU A 154 -10.10 -8.82 -1.75
N CYS A 155 -10.51 -7.58 -1.46
CA CYS A 155 -10.55 -7.08 -0.08
C CYS A 155 -11.54 -7.86 0.78
N GLY A 156 -12.74 -8.10 0.28
CA GLY A 156 -13.75 -8.92 0.95
C GLY A 156 -13.25 -10.34 1.22
N MET A 157 -12.58 -10.95 0.22
CA MET A 157 -11.97 -12.28 0.36
C MET A 157 -10.93 -12.33 1.49
N ALA A 158 -10.01 -11.36 1.52
CA ALA A 158 -8.98 -11.29 2.56
C ALA A 158 -9.59 -11.07 3.97
N LYS A 159 -10.64 -10.24 4.06
CA LYS A 159 -11.37 -10.01 5.31
C LYS A 159 -12.07 -11.28 5.81
N LEU A 160 -12.76 -12.00 4.93
CA LEU A 160 -13.41 -13.27 5.30
C LEU A 160 -12.39 -14.32 5.73
N GLN A 161 -11.27 -14.44 5.01
CA GLN A 161 -10.21 -15.37 5.40
C GLN A 161 -9.75 -15.09 6.84
N HIS A 162 -9.52 -13.83 7.20
CA HIS A 162 -9.07 -13.49 8.55
C HIS A 162 -10.16 -13.67 9.61
N GLU A 163 -11.45 -13.44 9.30
CA GLU A 163 -12.56 -13.82 10.20
C GLU A 163 -12.52 -15.32 10.53
N MET A 164 -12.25 -16.17 9.53
CA MET A 164 -12.13 -17.61 9.71
C MET A 164 -10.91 -17.98 10.57
N GLU A 165 -9.74 -17.38 10.31
CA GLU A 165 -8.53 -17.60 11.15
C GLU A 165 -8.77 -17.22 12.61
N LEU A 166 -9.38 -16.08 12.87
CA LEU A 166 -9.72 -15.62 14.21
C LEU A 166 -10.71 -16.55 14.91
N SER A 167 -11.73 -17.03 14.20
CA SER A 167 -12.68 -18.02 14.71
C SER A 167 -12.00 -19.32 15.09
N PHE A 168 -11.05 -19.77 14.25
CA PHE A 168 -10.26 -20.97 14.49
C PHE A 168 -9.40 -20.82 15.76
N VAL A 169 -8.65 -19.73 15.87
CA VAL A 169 -7.81 -19.43 17.05
C VAL A 169 -8.66 -19.36 18.32
N SER A 170 -9.85 -18.73 18.25
CA SER A 170 -10.76 -18.65 19.37
C SER A 170 -11.27 -20.04 19.81
N SER A 171 -11.45 -21.00 18.91
CA SER A 171 -11.86 -22.37 19.24
C SER A 171 -10.81 -23.14 20.03
N PHE A 172 -9.52 -22.92 19.76
CA PHE A 172 -8.39 -23.51 20.51
C PHE A 172 -8.06 -22.75 21.78
N ARG A 173 -8.46 -21.48 21.87
CA ARG A 173 -8.18 -20.60 23.00
C ARG A 173 -9.48 -19.90 23.45
N PRO A 174 -10.38 -20.61 24.17
CA PRO A 174 -11.68 -20.07 24.58
C PRO A 174 -11.61 -18.83 25.50
N SER A 175 -10.44 -18.60 26.13
CA SER A 175 -10.20 -17.40 26.95
C SER A 175 -9.89 -16.14 26.13
N LEU A 176 -9.66 -16.27 24.83
CA LEU A 176 -9.44 -15.16 23.90
C LEU A 176 -10.76 -14.70 23.28
N GLY A 177 -11.21 -13.52 23.67
CA GLY A 177 -12.34 -12.85 23.01
C GLY A 177 -11.94 -12.38 21.62
N VAL A 178 -12.76 -12.67 20.62
CA VAL A 178 -12.56 -12.22 19.24
C VAL A 178 -13.80 -11.54 18.72
N VAL A 179 -13.67 -10.32 18.22
CA VAL A 179 -14.75 -9.57 17.56
C VAL A 179 -14.33 -9.19 16.16
N SER A 180 -15.08 -9.65 15.16
CA SER A 180 -14.95 -9.23 13.77
C SER A 180 -16.06 -8.23 13.46
N ALA A 181 -15.72 -6.95 13.34
CA ALA A 181 -16.67 -5.88 13.01
C ALA A 181 -16.77 -5.72 11.48
N ARG A 182 -17.89 -6.11 10.88
CA ARG A 182 -18.19 -5.91 9.46
C ARG A 182 -18.61 -4.47 9.20
N ILE A 183 -17.61 -3.64 8.89
CA ILE A 183 -17.78 -2.20 8.75
C ILE A 183 -18.36 -1.88 7.37
N PHE A 184 -19.35 -0.99 7.33
CA PHE A 184 -19.98 -0.51 6.11
C PHE A 184 -19.19 0.66 5.50
N ARG A 185 -19.80 1.52 4.67
CA ARG A 185 -19.09 2.56 3.91
C ARG A 185 -18.60 3.70 4.80
N VAL A 186 -17.35 3.63 5.20
CA VAL A 186 -16.72 4.66 6.05
C VAL A 186 -16.39 5.90 5.24
N TYR A 187 -16.71 7.06 5.81
CA TYR A 187 -16.26 8.37 5.31
C TYR A 187 -15.72 9.22 6.48
N GLY A 188 -14.85 10.18 6.18
CA GLY A 188 -14.27 11.02 7.24
C GLY A 188 -13.04 11.81 6.81
N LYS A 189 -12.44 12.53 7.77
CA LYS A 189 -11.25 13.36 7.56
C LYS A 189 -10.07 12.55 7.03
N GLY A 190 -9.48 13.00 5.91
CA GLY A 190 -8.36 12.29 5.28
C GLY A 190 -8.73 10.98 4.58
N SER A 191 -10.02 10.66 4.45
CA SER A 191 -10.49 9.45 3.78
C SER A 191 -10.48 9.59 2.24
N ARG A 192 -10.49 8.42 1.57
CA ARG A 192 -10.55 8.31 0.10
C ARG A 192 -11.93 7.91 -0.43
N ASP A 193 -12.93 7.86 0.45
CA ASP A 193 -14.32 7.56 0.11
C ASP A 193 -14.94 8.59 -0.86
N VAL A 194 -16.14 8.28 -1.35
CA VAL A 194 -16.84 9.14 -2.31
C VAL A 194 -17.21 10.50 -1.74
N VAL A 195 -17.62 10.58 -0.47
CA VAL A 195 -18.02 11.84 0.19
C VAL A 195 -16.82 12.78 0.26
N SER A 196 -15.72 12.30 0.84
CA SER A 196 -14.48 13.05 1.00
C SER A 196 -13.86 13.45 -0.34
N ARG A 197 -13.91 12.55 -1.33
CA ARG A 197 -13.40 12.82 -2.69
C ARG A 197 -14.20 13.90 -3.38
N TRP A 198 -15.53 13.87 -3.29
CA TRP A 198 -16.39 14.87 -3.91
C TRP A 198 -16.27 16.24 -3.24
N ILE A 199 -16.18 16.32 -1.92
CA ILE A 199 -15.90 17.58 -1.22
C ILE A 199 -14.58 18.20 -1.72
N ARG A 200 -13.50 17.42 -1.82
CA ARG A 200 -12.22 17.91 -2.35
C ARG A 200 -12.33 18.39 -3.80
N ALA A 201 -13.03 17.66 -4.66
CA ALA A 201 -13.27 18.05 -6.05
C ALA A 201 -14.05 19.37 -6.14
N LEU A 202 -15.11 19.52 -5.36
CA LEU A 202 -15.92 20.75 -5.33
C LEU A 202 -15.15 21.96 -4.79
N LEU A 203 -14.29 21.77 -3.79
CA LEU A 203 -13.39 22.82 -3.29
C LEU A 203 -12.39 23.30 -4.36
N ARG A 204 -12.08 22.46 -5.35
CA ARG A 204 -11.25 22.83 -6.52
C ARG A 204 -12.07 23.37 -7.68
N GLY A 205 -13.40 23.47 -7.57
CA GLY A 205 -14.29 23.90 -8.66
C GLY A 205 -14.47 22.86 -9.77
N GLU A 206 -14.20 21.58 -9.51
CA GLU A 206 -14.30 20.50 -10.49
C GLU A 206 -15.75 20.02 -10.66
N THR A 207 -16.08 19.59 -11.88
CA THR A 207 -17.35 18.90 -12.16
C THR A 207 -17.28 17.46 -11.65
N LEU A 208 -18.28 17.02 -10.89
CA LEU A 208 -18.34 15.65 -10.38
C LEU A 208 -18.75 14.67 -11.48
N ARG A 209 -18.21 13.48 -11.42
CA ARG A 209 -18.68 12.30 -12.18
C ARG A 209 -19.47 11.41 -11.26
N VAL A 210 -20.72 11.16 -11.62
CA VAL A 210 -21.68 10.43 -10.80
C VAL A 210 -22.11 9.18 -11.53
N PHE A 211 -21.98 8.04 -10.86
CA PHE A 211 -22.44 6.74 -11.35
C PHE A 211 -23.56 6.25 -10.45
N ARG A 212 -24.62 5.68 -11.07
CA ARG A 212 -25.70 5.00 -10.32
C ARG A 212 -26.22 5.85 -9.15
N LYS A 213 -26.71 7.06 -9.41
CA LYS A 213 -27.19 8.00 -8.38
C LYS A 213 -28.35 7.47 -7.52
N GLU A 214 -29.07 6.45 -8.00
CA GLU A 214 -30.12 5.75 -7.30
C GLU A 214 -29.59 4.66 -6.34
N GLY A 215 -28.30 4.31 -6.42
CA GLY A 215 -27.67 3.38 -5.51
C GLY A 215 -27.75 3.85 -4.07
N MET A 216 -27.98 2.90 -3.16
CA MET A 216 -28.14 3.16 -1.72
C MET A 216 -27.00 2.52 -0.92
N PHE A 217 -26.37 3.32 -0.07
CA PHE A 217 -25.22 2.87 0.74
C PHE A 217 -25.39 3.30 2.18
N ASP A 218 -25.02 2.43 3.11
CA ASP A 218 -24.93 2.74 4.53
C ASP A 218 -23.61 3.47 4.79
N TYR A 219 -23.65 4.80 4.82
CA TYR A 219 -22.51 5.65 5.12
C TYR A 219 -22.36 5.83 6.64
N ILE A 220 -21.19 5.48 7.16
CA ILE A 220 -20.87 5.66 8.58
C ILE A 220 -19.64 6.58 8.74
N TYR A 221 -19.73 7.54 9.67
CA TYR A 221 -18.61 8.45 9.95
C TYR A 221 -17.48 7.73 10.68
N ALA A 222 -16.24 8.04 10.31
CA ALA A 222 -15.06 7.35 10.84
C ALA A 222 -14.93 7.42 12.37
N ASP A 223 -15.36 8.53 12.96
CA ASP A 223 -15.35 8.71 14.41
C ASP A 223 -16.39 7.81 15.11
N ASP A 224 -17.53 7.56 14.46
CA ASP A 224 -18.54 6.62 14.95
C ASP A 224 -18.03 5.17 14.82
N VAL A 225 -17.28 4.87 13.78
CA VAL A 225 -16.60 3.56 13.66
C VAL A 225 -15.60 3.38 14.79
N ALA A 226 -14.79 4.40 15.09
CA ALA A 226 -13.82 4.38 16.19
C ALA A 226 -14.50 4.18 17.55
N GLU A 227 -15.64 4.87 17.79
CA GLU A 227 -16.48 4.67 18.97
C GLU A 227 -17.07 3.26 19.03
N GLY A 228 -17.58 2.77 17.91
CA GLY A 228 -18.12 1.42 17.80
C GLY A 228 -17.12 0.34 18.15
N LEU A 229 -15.89 0.42 17.58
CA LEU A 229 -14.80 -0.52 17.87
C LEU A 229 -14.37 -0.45 19.35
N PHE A 230 -14.28 0.75 19.90
CA PHE A 230 -13.98 0.96 21.32
C PHE A 230 -15.03 0.28 22.22
N ARG A 231 -16.32 0.42 21.91
CA ARG A 231 -17.42 -0.21 22.65
C ARG A 231 -17.43 -1.73 22.51
N LEU A 232 -17.14 -2.24 21.31
CA LEU A 232 -17.03 -3.67 21.05
C LEU A 232 -15.90 -4.32 21.87
N ALA A 233 -14.75 -3.65 22.01
CA ALA A 233 -13.69 -4.12 22.88
C ALA A 233 -14.09 -4.11 24.38
N ALA A 234 -15.00 -3.22 24.76
CA ALA A 234 -15.47 -3.11 26.14
C ALA A 234 -16.65 -4.04 26.48
N CYS A 235 -17.39 -4.60 25.51
CA CYS A 235 -18.63 -5.32 25.76
C CYS A 235 -18.45 -6.75 26.31
N GLY A 236 -17.25 -7.35 26.15
CA GLY A 236 -16.97 -8.71 26.61
C GLY A 236 -17.66 -9.80 25.79
N ARG A 237 -18.13 -9.49 24.60
CA ARG A 237 -18.71 -10.43 23.63
C ARG A 237 -17.69 -10.89 22.61
N SER A 238 -17.96 -12.01 21.95
CA SER A 238 -17.16 -12.55 20.86
C SER A 238 -18.05 -12.95 19.70
N GLY A 239 -17.51 -12.87 18.48
CA GLY A 239 -18.18 -13.25 17.25
C GLY A 239 -18.16 -12.15 16.21
N VAL A 240 -19.05 -12.28 15.22
CA VAL A 240 -19.20 -11.33 14.10
C VAL A 240 -20.30 -10.34 14.42
N VAL A 241 -20.11 -9.07 14.09
CA VAL A 241 -21.09 -8.01 14.30
C VAL A 241 -20.99 -6.96 13.19
N ASN A 242 -22.12 -6.47 12.70
CA ASN A 242 -22.17 -5.34 11.77
C ASN A 242 -21.86 -4.02 12.45
N LEU A 243 -21.21 -3.13 11.73
CA LEU A 243 -20.94 -1.75 12.15
C LEU A 243 -21.20 -0.79 10.99
N GLY A 244 -22.38 -0.26 10.93
CA GLY A 244 -22.87 0.74 9.99
C GLY A 244 -23.64 1.84 10.72
N SER A 245 -24.23 2.76 9.96
CA SER A 245 -25.19 3.72 10.53
C SER A 245 -26.60 3.10 10.74
N GLY A 246 -26.87 1.99 10.06
CA GLY A 246 -28.21 1.40 9.98
C GLY A 246 -29.20 2.23 9.15
N ARG A 247 -28.72 3.18 8.37
CA ARG A 247 -29.51 4.13 7.55
C ARG A 247 -28.86 4.33 6.19
N ALA A 248 -29.25 3.52 5.21
CA ALA A 248 -28.76 3.69 3.86
C ALA A 248 -29.29 4.99 3.24
N ARG A 249 -28.43 5.65 2.47
CA ARG A 249 -28.75 6.89 1.76
C ARG A 249 -28.44 6.72 0.28
N ARG A 250 -29.30 7.28 -0.56
CA ARG A 250 -29.06 7.33 -2.01
C ARG A 250 -27.89 8.24 -2.33
N VAL A 251 -27.16 7.93 -3.39
CA VAL A 251 -26.11 8.84 -3.92
C VAL A 251 -26.72 10.19 -4.29
N ALA A 252 -27.95 10.22 -4.81
CA ALA A 252 -28.70 11.45 -5.08
C ALA A 252 -28.89 12.32 -3.83
N GLU A 253 -29.18 11.71 -2.67
CA GLU A 253 -29.34 12.46 -1.40
C GLU A 253 -27.99 13.05 -0.94
N LEU A 254 -26.86 12.35 -1.15
CA LEU A 254 -25.55 12.92 -0.89
C LEU A 254 -25.29 14.15 -1.76
N LEU A 255 -25.69 14.13 -3.05
CA LEU A 255 -25.59 15.30 -3.94
C LEU A 255 -26.42 16.47 -3.41
N GLU A 256 -27.62 16.22 -2.90
CA GLU A 256 -28.47 17.30 -2.32
C GLU A 256 -27.84 17.89 -1.04
N VAL A 257 -27.24 17.07 -0.18
CA VAL A 257 -26.48 17.56 0.99
C VAL A 257 -25.32 18.43 0.55
N LEU A 258 -24.54 18.00 -0.45
CA LEU A 258 -23.40 18.79 -0.98
C LEU A 258 -23.87 20.09 -1.63
N ARG A 259 -25.02 20.09 -2.34
CA ARG A 259 -25.57 21.28 -3.01
C ARG A 259 -25.87 22.40 -2.02
N GLN A 260 -26.30 22.09 -0.80
CA GLN A 260 -26.53 23.10 0.25
C GLN A 260 -25.27 23.93 0.56
N HIS A 261 -24.07 23.33 0.38
CA HIS A 261 -22.80 23.98 0.66
C HIS A 261 -22.06 24.46 -0.59
N PHE A 262 -22.43 23.93 -1.77
CA PHE A 262 -21.85 24.25 -3.07
C PHE A 262 -23.00 24.50 -4.09
N PRO A 263 -23.73 25.65 -4.01
CA PRO A 263 -24.91 25.91 -4.86
C PRO A 263 -24.60 25.81 -6.37
N ASP A 264 -23.41 26.23 -6.77
CA ASP A 264 -22.97 26.26 -8.18
C ASP A 264 -22.32 24.95 -8.64
N MET A 265 -22.38 23.87 -7.83
CA MET A 265 -21.78 22.60 -8.17
C MET A 265 -22.40 22.02 -9.45
N ARG A 266 -21.54 21.38 -10.24
CA ARG A 266 -21.93 20.69 -11.46
C ARG A 266 -21.57 19.22 -11.37
N TRP A 267 -22.39 18.36 -11.96
CA TRP A 267 -22.07 16.96 -12.15
C TRP A 267 -22.53 16.46 -13.50
N ILE A 268 -21.89 15.37 -13.94
CA ILE A 268 -22.27 14.62 -15.14
C ILE A 268 -22.58 13.21 -14.66
N GLU A 269 -23.76 12.72 -15.03
CA GLU A 269 -24.13 11.33 -14.83
C GLU A 269 -23.49 10.50 -15.93
N GLU A 270 -22.73 9.48 -15.56
CA GLU A 270 -22.06 8.58 -16.48
C GLU A 270 -22.71 7.20 -16.47
N ASP A 271 -22.91 6.63 -17.64
CA ASP A 271 -23.33 5.24 -17.77
C ASP A 271 -22.26 4.31 -17.24
N SER A 272 -22.69 3.21 -16.63
CA SER A 272 -21.80 2.21 -16.06
C SER A 272 -22.47 0.84 -16.05
N ASP A 273 -21.69 -0.21 -16.29
CA ASP A 273 -22.11 -1.60 -16.13
C ASP A 273 -22.12 -2.08 -14.67
N ILE A 274 -21.73 -1.18 -13.72
CA ILE A 274 -21.74 -1.50 -12.29
C ILE A 274 -23.20 -1.68 -11.83
N PRO A 275 -23.53 -2.78 -11.12
CA PRO A 275 -24.87 -2.98 -10.56
C PRO A 275 -25.28 -1.86 -9.60
N PHE A 276 -26.60 -1.64 -9.45
CA PHE A 276 -27.13 -0.78 -8.40
C PHE A 276 -26.97 -1.47 -7.05
N GLU A 277 -26.20 -0.88 -6.17
CA GLU A 277 -26.12 -1.33 -4.78
C GLU A 277 -27.28 -0.74 -3.97
N ALA A 278 -27.85 -1.56 -3.08
CA ALA A 278 -28.85 -1.13 -2.09
C ALA A 278 -28.62 -1.90 -0.79
N SER A 279 -27.59 -1.49 -0.03
CA SER A 279 -27.13 -2.17 1.17
C SER A 279 -27.26 -1.31 2.43
N GLN A 280 -27.67 -1.92 3.53
CA GLN A 280 -27.76 -1.32 4.86
C GLN A 280 -27.35 -2.34 5.92
N ALA A 281 -26.71 -1.88 7.00
CA ALA A 281 -26.40 -2.73 8.15
C ALA A 281 -27.68 -3.03 8.94
N ASP A 282 -27.94 -4.30 9.25
CA ASP A 282 -28.75 -4.62 10.42
C ASP A 282 -27.92 -4.38 11.68
N MET A 283 -28.34 -3.44 12.51
CA MET A 283 -27.62 -3.03 13.71
C MET A 283 -28.18 -3.65 15.00
N GLY A 284 -29.04 -4.65 14.90
CA GLY A 284 -29.69 -5.29 16.03
C GLY A 284 -28.69 -5.91 17.02
N ARG A 285 -27.78 -6.73 16.52
CA ARG A 285 -26.72 -7.37 17.32
C ARG A 285 -25.76 -6.34 17.92
N PHE A 286 -25.35 -5.35 17.15
CA PHE A 286 -24.46 -4.28 17.63
C PHE A 286 -25.10 -3.51 18.80
N ARG A 287 -26.37 -3.13 18.66
CA ARG A 287 -27.13 -2.46 19.73
C ARG A 287 -27.26 -3.34 20.98
N GLU A 288 -27.58 -4.61 20.81
CA GLU A 288 -27.64 -5.57 21.93
C GLU A 288 -26.34 -5.64 22.71
N TRP A 289 -25.19 -5.70 21.99
CA TRP A 289 -23.88 -5.86 22.61
C TRP A 289 -23.34 -4.59 23.27
N THR A 290 -23.62 -3.42 22.70
CA THR A 290 -23.00 -2.15 23.10
C THR A 290 -23.93 -1.18 23.80
N GLY A 291 -25.24 -1.35 23.68
CA GLY A 291 -26.24 -0.39 24.14
C GLY A 291 -26.24 0.94 23.41
N TRP A 292 -25.53 1.02 22.25
CA TRP A 292 -25.32 2.27 21.51
C TRP A 292 -25.54 2.07 20.00
N LEU A 293 -25.85 3.15 19.31
CA LEU A 293 -25.92 3.21 17.85
C LEU A 293 -25.25 4.49 17.35
N PRO A 294 -24.64 4.48 16.15
CA PRO A 294 -24.16 5.69 15.48
C PRO A 294 -25.32 6.64 15.17
N GLU A 295 -25.16 7.91 15.54
CA GLU A 295 -26.22 8.91 15.36
C GLU A 295 -25.87 9.97 14.32
N ARG A 296 -24.57 10.14 14.00
CA ARG A 296 -24.09 11.20 13.12
C ARG A 296 -24.59 11.02 11.69
N ALA A 297 -25.29 12.04 11.19
CA ALA A 297 -25.80 12.07 9.83
C ALA A 297 -24.79 12.70 8.85
N LEU A 298 -25.04 12.53 7.55
CA LEU A 298 -24.25 13.20 6.50
C LEU A 298 -24.34 14.72 6.63
N GLU A 299 -25.53 15.23 6.97
CA GLU A 299 -25.81 16.65 7.13
C GLU A 299 -24.96 17.30 8.22
N ASP A 300 -24.63 16.54 9.28
CA ASP A 300 -23.79 17.03 10.39
C ASP A 300 -22.29 16.92 10.05
N ALA A 301 -21.91 15.89 9.33
CA ALA A 301 -20.51 15.58 9.04
C ALA A 301 -19.94 16.35 7.85
N VAL A 302 -20.76 16.60 6.81
CA VAL A 302 -20.31 17.28 5.57
C VAL A 302 -19.76 18.69 5.84
N PRO A 303 -20.42 19.57 6.63
CA PRO A 303 -19.84 20.86 6.98
C PRO A 303 -18.46 20.77 7.64
N GLU A 304 -18.31 19.85 8.59
CA GLU A 304 -17.06 19.63 9.30
C GLU A 304 -15.94 19.15 8.36
N LEU A 305 -16.26 18.29 7.39
CA LEU A 305 -15.31 17.85 6.37
C LEU A 305 -14.91 18.98 5.43
N ILE A 306 -15.84 19.84 5.04
CA ILE A 306 -15.56 21.03 4.22
C ILE A 306 -14.58 21.94 4.94
N GLU A 307 -14.82 22.27 6.21
CA GLU A 307 -13.91 23.08 7.02
C GLU A 307 -12.54 22.42 7.17
N TYR A 308 -12.52 21.12 7.44
CA TYR A 308 -11.27 20.37 7.52
C TYR A 308 -10.45 20.48 6.24
N TYR A 309 -11.04 20.22 5.07
CA TYR A 309 -10.31 20.28 3.80
C TYR A 309 -9.94 21.69 3.38
N ARG A 310 -10.68 22.72 3.80
CA ARG A 310 -10.27 24.12 3.64
C ARG A 310 -9.05 24.48 4.47
N ALA A 311 -8.98 23.97 5.70
CA ALA A 311 -7.84 24.15 6.58
C ALA A 311 -6.59 23.33 6.17
N HIS A 312 -6.77 22.27 5.37
CA HIS A 312 -5.72 21.36 4.92
C HIS A 312 -5.62 21.30 3.38
N PRO A 313 -5.24 22.41 2.70
CA PRO A 313 -5.24 22.48 1.24
C PRO A 313 -4.29 21.47 0.58
N ALA A 314 -3.24 21.02 1.25
CA ALA A 314 -2.38 19.96 0.77
C ALA A 314 -3.13 18.62 0.55
N GLU A 315 -4.16 18.36 1.34
CA GLU A 315 -5.04 17.18 1.17
C GLU A 315 -6.13 17.39 0.12
N THR A 316 -6.37 18.64 -0.32
CA THR A 316 -7.35 18.97 -1.37
C THR A 316 -6.77 18.90 -2.78
N GLY A 317 -5.44 18.89 -2.97
CA GLY A 317 -4.80 18.80 -4.27
C GLY A 317 -5.24 17.54 -5.06
N LYS A 318 -5.05 17.53 -6.38
CA LYS A 318 -5.28 16.33 -7.24
C LYS A 318 -4.50 15.10 -6.74
N ASN A 319 -3.50 15.34 -5.88
CA ASN A 319 -2.72 14.36 -5.12
C ASN A 319 -3.35 13.95 -3.77
N GLY A 320 -4.62 14.28 -3.50
CA GLY A 320 -5.40 13.70 -2.39
C GLY A 320 -5.67 12.18 -2.55
N GLU A 321 -5.38 11.63 -3.70
CA GLU A 321 -4.75 10.32 -3.79
C GLU A 321 -3.32 10.49 -3.27
N HIS A 322 -3.12 10.35 -1.98
CA HIS A 322 -1.88 9.83 -1.50
C HIS A 322 -1.87 8.37 -2.00
N ARG A 323 -1.49 8.17 -3.26
CA ARG A 323 -0.56 7.10 -3.56
C ARG A 323 0.60 7.43 -2.63
N PRO A 324 1.03 6.58 -1.70
CA PRO A 324 2.43 6.59 -1.34
C PRO A 324 3.09 6.65 -2.71
N GLY A 325 3.90 7.66 -2.97
CA GLY A 325 4.67 7.73 -4.21
C GLY A 325 5.25 6.33 -4.35
N PRO A 326 5.29 5.72 -5.53
CA PRO A 326 5.65 4.32 -5.64
C PRO A 326 6.81 4.10 -4.69
N GLU A 327 6.72 3.10 -3.81
CA GLU A 327 7.79 2.82 -2.82
C GLU A 327 9.12 2.98 -3.53
N PRO A 328 10.10 3.67 -2.94
CA PRO A 328 11.36 3.93 -3.62
C PRO A 328 11.84 2.66 -4.29
N ALA A 329 12.18 2.74 -5.55
CA ALA A 329 12.56 1.57 -6.31
C ALA A 329 14.01 1.66 -6.79
N VAL A 330 14.68 0.52 -6.87
CA VAL A 330 15.92 0.35 -7.63
C VAL A 330 15.56 -0.26 -8.96
N LEU A 331 15.93 0.41 -10.06
CA LEU A 331 15.74 -0.09 -11.42
C LEU A 331 16.98 -0.85 -11.87
N VAL A 332 16.84 -2.13 -12.15
CA VAL A 332 17.92 -2.96 -12.74
C VAL A 332 17.68 -3.04 -14.24
N THR A 333 18.54 -2.41 -15.05
CA THR A 333 18.39 -2.41 -16.50
C THR A 333 19.11 -3.57 -17.15
N SER A 334 18.71 -3.98 -18.36
CA SER A 334 19.18 -5.19 -19.05
C SER A 334 19.16 -6.42 -18.13
N ALA A 335 18.05 -6.58 -17.43
CA ALA A 335 17.91 -7.50 -16.31
C ALA A 335 17.82 -8.99 -16.70
N SER A 336 17.64 -9.32 -17.98
CA SER A 336 17.32 -10.62 -18.57
C SER A 336 17.75 -11.87 -17.76
N LYS A 337 19.02 -11.96 -17.36
CA LYS A 337 19.60 -13.10 -16.61
C LYS A 337 20.14 -12.69 -15.23
N LYS A 338 19.71 -11.55 -14.69
CA LYS A 338 20.28 -10.96 -13.46
C LYS A 338 19.51 -11.34 -12.19
N VAL A 339 18.86 -12.50 -12.16
CA VAL A 339 18.12 -12.98 -11.00
C VAL A 339 18.94 -12.97 -9.71
N PRO A 340 20.19 -13.43 -9.65
CA PRO A 340 21.00 -13.34 -8.42
C PRO A 340 21.20 -11.90 -7.92
N LEU A 341 21.41 -10.93 -8.82
CA LEU A 341 21.54 -9.51 -8.48
C LEU A 341 20.23 -8.96 -7.91
N ILE A 342 19.10 -9.28 -8.55
CA ILE A 342 17.77 -8.89 -8.07
C ILE A 342 17.54 -9.41 -6.66
N HIS A 343 17.77 -10.69 -6.39
CA HIS A 343 17.67 -11.27 -5.05
C HIS A 343 18.57 -10.58 -4.03
N SER A 344 19.84 -10.29 -4.40
CA SER A 344 20.78 -9.61 -3.51
C SER A 344 20.31 -8.19 -3.15
N LEU A 345 19.72 -7.46 -4.12
CA LEU A 345 19.15 -6.14 -3.88
C LEU A 345 17.92 -6.20 -2.99
N MET A 346 17.01 -7.17 -3.20
CA MET A 346 15.85 -7.39 -2.36
C MET A 346 16.24 -7.75 -0.91
N GLU A 347 17.22 -8.62 -0.74
CA GLU A 347 17.77 -8.95 0.58
C GLU A 347 18.45 -7.74 1.25
N ALA A 348 19.18 -6.93 0.50
CA ALA A 348 19.80 -5.71 1.03
C ALA A 348 18.74 -4.70 1.47
N ALA A 349 17.68 -4.51 0.68
CA ALA A 349 16.54 -3.68 1.05
C ALA A 349 15.86 -4.18 2.33
N ALA A 350 15.59 -5.47 2.42
CA ALA A 350 14.98 -6.09 3.61
C ALA A 350 15.87 -5.92 4.87
N ARG A 351 17.19 -6.11 4.73
CA ARG A 351 18.15 -5.94 5.85
C ARG A 351 18.31 -4.49 6.29
N SER A 352 18.19 -3.54 5.38
CA SER A 352 18.29 -2.10 5.71
C SER A 352 17.03 -1.55 6.39
N GLY A 353 15.93 -2.30 6.41
CA GLY A 353 14.64 -1.83 6.92
C GLY A 353 14.01 -0.71 6.09
N LEU A 354 14.54 -0.45 4.89
CA LEU A 354 14.00 0.56 3.97
C LEU A 354 12.90 -0.09 3.12
N PRO A 355 11.71 0.52 2.99
CA PRO A 355 10.70 0.09 2.05
C PRO A 355 11.19 0.41 0.62
N MET A 356 11.88 -0.53 -0.02
CA MET A 356 12.47 -0.35 -1.33
C MET A 356 12.12 -1.53 -2.22
N ARG A 357 11.54 -1.27 -3.39
CA ARG A 357 11.24 -2.27 -4.41
C ARG A 357 12.41 -2.43 -5.38
N VAL A 358 12.54 -3.60 -5.96
CA VAL A 358 13.47 -3.86 -7.08
C VAL A 358 12.64 -4.05 -8.35
N VAL A 359 12.81 -3.16 -9.31
CA VAL A 359 12.14 -3.21 -10.62
C VAL A 359 13.13 -3.70 -11.66
N ALA A 360 12.81 -4.78 -12.36
CA ALA A 360 13.57 -5.25 -13.49
C ALA A 360 13.13 -4.53 -14.77
N ALA A 361 14.10 -4.14 -15.63
CA ALA A 361 13.82 -3.57 -16.93
C ALA A 361 14.62 -4.31 -18.03
N ASP A 362 13.92 -4.70 -19.08
CA ASP A 362 14.52 -5.34 -20.25
C ASP A 362 13.69 -5.06 -21.50
N SER A 363 14.29 -5.12 -22.67
CA SER A 363 13.57 -5.00 -23.94
C SER A 363 12.80 -6.29 -24.31
N ASP A 364 13.18 -7.41 -23.70
CA ASP A 364 12.49 -8.69 -23.81
C ASP A 364 11.57 -8.91 -22.61
N ASP A 365 10.26 -8.84 -22.85
CA ASP A 365 9.23 -9.04 -21.83
C ASP A 365 8.99 -10.53 -21.46
N THR A 366 9.67 -11.43 -22.11
CA THR A 366 9.68 -12.88 -21.79
C THR A 366 10.85 -13.27 -20.89
N CYS A 367 11.71 -12.32 -20.53
CA CYS A 367 12.90 -12.59 -19.74
C CYS A 367 12.58 -13.12 -18.32
N ILE A 368 13.42 -14.03 -17.84
CA ILE A 368 13.21 -14.69 -16.55
C ILE A 368 13.19 -13.74 -15.35
N ALA A 369 13.98 -12.66 -15.41
CA ALA A 369 14.05 -11.65 -14.35
C ALA A 369 12.71 -11.01 -14.00
N ARG A 370 11.78 -10.95 -14.96
CA ARG A 370 10.40 -10.45 -14.77
C ARG A 370 9.67 -11.16 -13.62
N HIS A 371 9.94 -12.43 -13.38
CA HIS A 371 9.24 -13.25 -12.40
C HIS A 371 9.87 -13.20 -10.99
N PHE A 372 11.00 -12.52 -10.84
CA PHE A 372 11.75 -12.46 -9.59
C PHE A 372 11.90 -11.06 -9.00
N ALA A 373 11.52 -10.03 -9.74
CA ALA A 373 11.53 -8.64 -9.28
C ALA A 373 10.13 -8.23 -8.76
N ASP A 374 10.08 -7.18 -7.94
CA ASP A 374 8.82 -6.60 -7.42
C ASP A 374 8.00 -5.89 -8.50
N GLY A 375 8.61 -5.60 -9.64
CA GLY A 375 7.96 -5.02 -10.81
C GLY A 375 8.79 -5.22 -12.08
N PHE A 376 8.18 -5.02 -13.22
CA PHE A 376 8.83 -5.14 -14.51
C PHE A 376 8.46 -3.99 -15.45
N TRP A 377 9.48 -3.43 -16.11
CA TRP A 377 9.30 -2.47 -17.19
C TRP A 377 9.85 -3.02 -18.50
N LYS A 378 8.98 -3.19 -19.53
CA LYS A 378 9.43 -3.44 -20.90
C LYS A 378 10.08 -2.17 -21.42
N MET A 379 11.40 -2.06 -21.20
CA MET A 379 12.19 -0.91 -21.56
C MET A 379 12.46 -0.92 -23.06
N PRO A 380 12.27 0.19 -23.78
CA PRO A 380 12.70 0.31 -25.16
C PRO A 380 14.20 0.01 -25.29
N LYS A 381 14.65 -0.38 -26.48
CA LYS A 381 16.10 -0.46 -26.72
C LYS A 381 16.71 0.92 -26.51
N LEU A 382 17.96 1.00 -26.03
CA LEU A 382 18.62 2.28 -25.72
C LEU A 382 18.67 3.27 -26.88
N GLN A 383 18.80 2.77 -28.09
CA GLN A 383 18.78 3.59 -29.30
C GLN A 383 17.44 4.29 -29.55
N ASP A 384 16.35 3.75 -28.98
CA ASP A 384 14.98 4.22 -29.11
C ASP A 384 14.48 4.92 -27.84
N LEU A 385 15.34 5.04 -26.80
CA LEU A 385 15.02 5.60 -25.50
C LEU A 385 15.68 6.97 -25.30
N SER A 386 14.89 8.01 -25.16
CA SER A 386 15.39 9.32 -24.74
C SER A 386 15.53 9.39 -23.21
N VAL A 387 16.45 10.22 -22.73
CA VAL A 387 16.62 10.47 -21.29
C VAL A 387 15.33 11.05 -20.65
N ARG A 388 14.57 11.85 -21.38
CA ARG A 388 13.28 12.38 -20.94
C ARG A 388 12.27 11.26 -20.68
N GLN A 389 12.11 10.31 -21.61
CA GLN A 389 11.23 9.15 -21.43
C GLN A 389 11.68 8.27 -20.25
N LEU A 390 13.00 8.09 -20.08
CA LEU A 390 13.55 7.38 -18.93
C LEU A 390 13.22 8.09 -17.62
N THR A 391 13.42 9.42 -17.55
CA THR A 391 13.13 10.23 -16.36
C THR A 391 11.63 10.23 -16.01
N GLU A 392 10.76 10.34 -17.02
CA GLU A 392 9.30 10.26 -16.83
C GLU A 392 8.91 8.88 -16.28
N LYS A 393 9.51 7.81 -16.80
CA LYS A 393 9.25 6.45 -16.34
C LYS A 393 9.82 6.19 -14.94
N CYS A 394 11.00 6.71 -14.64
CA CYS A 394 11.55 6.65 -13.28
C CYS A 394 10.63 7.32 -12.26
N ARG A 395 10.06 8.46 -12.60
CA ARG A 395 9.10 9.18 -11.74
C ARG A 395 7.82 8.36 -11.55
N GLU A 396 7.28 7.76 -12.63
CA GLU A 396 6.09 6.89 -12.58
C GLU A 396 6.30 5.69 -11.66
N LEU A 397 7.46 5.04 -11.75
CA LEU A 397 7.81 3.84 -10.98
C LEU A 397 8.36 4.13 -9.58
N GLY A 398 8.67 5.39 -9.25
CA GLY A 398 9.32 5.78 -7.99
C GLY A 398 10.79 5.40 -7.92
N VAL A 399 11.47 5.30 -9.06
CA VAL A 399 12.87 4.90 -9.11
C VAL A 399 13.74 5.96 -8.44
N ALA A 400 14.44 5.55 -7.37
CA ALA A 400 15.40 6.36 -6.64
C ALA A 400 16.86 6.07 -7.11
N ALA A 401 17.09 4.88 -7.66
CA ALA A 401 18.40 4.51 -8.18
C ALA A 401 18.30 3.58 -9.40
N ILE A 402 19.26 3.69 -10.33
CA ILE A 402 19.41 2.81 -11.50
C ILE A 402 20.71 2.02 -11.37
N VAL A 403 20.63 0.70 -11.59
CA VAL A 403 21.76 -0.22 -11.65
C VAL A 403 21.88 -0.75 -13.08
N PRO A 404 22.73 -0.17 -13.94
CA PRO A 404 23.02 -0.69 -15.27
C PRO A 404 23.80 -2.00 -15.17
N THR A 405 23.44 -3.00 -15.99
CA THR A 405 24.04 -4.34 -15.86
C THR A 405 24.73 -4.85 -17.12
N ARG A 406 24.74 -4.08 -18.20
CA ARG A 406 25.34 -4.46 -19.46
C ARG A 406 26.35 -3.40 -19.96
N ASP A 407 27.51 -3.80 -20.37
CA ASP A 407 28.58 -2.89 -20.85
C ASP A 407 28.09 -1.90 -21.92
N GLY A 408 27.22 -2.35 -22.83
CA GLY A 408 26.72 -1.50 -23.91
C GLY A 408 25.73 -0.40 -23.49
N GLU A 409 25.33 -0.33 -22.21
CA GLU A 409 24.46 0.73 -21.70
C GLU A 409 25.18 1.73 -20.77
N LEU A 410 26.41 1.36 -20.32
CA LEU A 410 27.13 2.17 -19.33
C LEU A 410 27.44 3.59 -19.85
N SER A 411 27.86 3.73 -21.09
CA SER A 411 28.15 5.04 -21.71
C SER A 411 26.91 5.92 -21.83
N PHE A 412 25.72 5.33 -22.07
CA PHE A 412 24.47 6.08 -22.08
C PHE A 412 24.16 6.65 -20.70
N PHE A 413 24.23 5.81 -19.66
CA PHE A 413 23.95 6.23 -18.29
C PHE A 413 25.01 7.20 -17.73
N ALA A 414 26.30 7.03 -18.08
CA ALA A 414 27.33 7.95 -17.66
C ALA A 414 27.12 9.35 -18.26
N ARG A 415 26.79 9.42 -19.54
CA ARG A 415 26.54 10.67 -20.27
C ARG A 415 25.34 11.45 -19.71
N HIS A 416 24.28 10.74 -19.30
CA HIS A 416 23.05 11.33 -18.78
C HIS A 416 22.95 11.33 -17.26
N ARG A 417 24.03 10.99 -16.55
CA ARG A 417 24.07 10.88 -15.10
C ARG A 417 23.63 12.17 -14.42
N ALA A 418 24.19 13.31 -14.80
CA ALA A 418 23.88 14.60 -14.20
C ALA A 418 22.40 14.99 -14.36
N GLU A 419 21.80 14.68 -15.53
CA GLU A 419 20.39 14.95 -15.79
C GLU A 419 19.46 14.05 -14.97
N LEU A 420 19.80 12.78 -14.80
CA LEU A 420 19.06 11.83 -13.98
C LEU A 420 19.17 12.18 -12.49
N GLU A 421 20.38 12.53 -12.00
CA GLU A 421 20.59 12.97 -10.62
C GLU A 421 19.84 14.27 -10.31
N ALA A 422 19.79 15.21 -11.25
CA ALA A 422 18.97 16.43 -11.11
C ALA A 422 17.46 16.12 -11.03
N ALA A 423 17.03 15.00 -11.59
CA ALA A 423 15.66 14.50 -11.46
C ALA A 423 15.42 13.63 -10.20
N GLY A 424 16.41 13.50 -9.33
CA GLY A 424 16.33 12.74 -8.07
C GLY A 424 16.62 11.24 -8.24
N VAL A 425 17.23 10.81 -9.34
CA VAL A 425 17.55 9.40 -9.63
C VAL A 425 19.06 9.19 -9.58
N ALA A 426 19.56 8.50 -8.57
CA ALA A 426 20.97 8.11 -8.50
C ALA A 426 21.30 7.07 -9.57
N VAL A 427 22.48 7.15 -10.16
CA VAL A 427 22.92 6.18 -11.20
C VAL A 427 24.22 5.51 -10.76
N MET A 428 24.16 4.19 -10.61
CA MET A 428 25.33 3.39 -10.22
C MET A 428 26.22 3.11 -11.44
N VAL A 429 26.94 4.12 -11.87
CA VAL A 429 27.86 4.08 -13.02
C VAL A 429 29.05 4.96 -12.71
N SER A 430 30.23 4.59 -13.23
CA SER A 430 31.45 5.42 -13.20
C SER A 430 31.29 6.64 -14.13
N ASP A 431 32.24 7.58 -14.06
CA ASP A 431 32.31 8.67 -15.02
C ASP A 431 32.59 8.17 -16.47
N GLU A 432 32.26 9.02 -17.44
CA GLU A 432 32.36 8.66 -18.86
C GLU A 432 33.80 8.29 -19.27
N GLU A 433 34.79 9.01 -18.74
CA GLU A 433 36.22 8.74 -19.04
C GLU A 433 36.65 7.36 -18.50
N ALA A 434 36.22 6.99 -17.27
CA ALA A 434 36.49 5.68 -16.70
C ALA A 434 35.83 4.56 -17.52
N ILE A 435 34.60 4.77 -18.00
CA ILE A 435 33.89 3.79 -18.83
C ILE A 435 34.54 3.61 -20.19
N GLU A 436 34.89 4.70 -20.87
CA GLU A 436 35.59 4.64 -22.14
C GLU A 436 36.91 3.86 -22.00
N ARG A 437 37.66 4.15 -20.94
CA ARG A 437 38.92 3.47 -20.63
C ARG A 437 38.74 1.98 -20.35
N CYS A 438 37.69 1.61 -19.61
CA CYS A 438 37.43 0.21 -19.26
C CYS A 438 36.82 -0.60 -20.43
N THR A 439 36.11 0.04 -21.36
CA THR A 439 35.53 -0.64 -22.53
C THR A 439 36.54 -0.88 -23.65
N ASP A 440 37.62 -0.10 -23.72
CA ASP A 440 38.75 -0.28 -24.64
C ASP A 440 39.87 -1.06 -23.97
N LYS A 441 40.03 -2.33 -24.33
CA LYS A 441 41.02 -3.23 -23.71
C LYS A 441 42.47 -2.75 -23.83
N LEU A 442 42.78 -2.03 -24.89
CA LEU A 442 44.12 -1.47 -25.09
C LEU A 442 44.35 -0.25 -24.20
N LEU A 443 43.41 0.70 -24.19
CA LEU A 443 43.50 1.85 -23.30
C LEU A 443 43.50 1.43 -21.81
N PHE A 444 42.74 0.41 -21.46
CA PHE A 444 42.74 -0.14 -20.11
C PHE A 444 44.10 -0.71 -19.72
N TYR A 445 44.73 -1.50 -20.63
CA TYR A 445 46.09 -1.99 -20.42
C TYR A 445 47.08 -0.85 -20.28
N GLU A 446 47.13 0.10 -21.23
CA GLU A 446 48.04 1.24 -21.22
C GLU A 446 47.93 2.06 -19.93
N TYR A 447 46.71 2.30 -19.49
CA TYR A 447 46.39 3.03 -18.24
C TYR A 447 46.91 2.32 -16.98
N LEU A 448 46.73 1.02 -16.88
CA LEU A 448 47.20 0.24 -15.74
C LEU A 448 48.71 0.02 -15.75
N ALA A 449 49.26 -0.28 -16.90
CA ALA A 449 50.72 -0.48 -17.09
C ALA A 449 51.53 0.77 -16.70
N THR A 450 51.06 1.96 -17.11
CA THR A 450 51.72 3.23 -16.77
C THR A 450 51.67 3.57 -15.28
N ARG A 451 50.78 2.90 -14.51
CA ARG A 451 50.66 3.05 -13.06
C ARG A 451 51.29 1.92 -12.26
N GLY A 452 52.01 1.02 -12.94
CA GLY A 452 52.73 -0.07 -12.29
C GLY A 452 51.84 -1.22 -11.79
N PHE A 453 50.57 -1.33 -12.26
CA PHE A 453 49.75 -2.48 -11.94
C PHE A 453 50.20 -3.71 -12.72
N PRO A 454 50.11 -4.90 -12.13
CA PRO A 454 50.39 -6.16 -12.85
C PRO A 454 49.29 -6.40 -13.90
N VAL A 455 49.64 -6.30 -15.16
CA VAL A 455 48.71 -6.49 -16.28
C VAL A 455 49.30 -7.44 -17.32
N ILE A 456 48.44 -8.12 -18.04
CA ILE A 456 48.83 -8.96 -19.16
C ILE A 456 49.22 -8.03 -20.33
N PRO A 457 50.46 -8.14 -20.87
CA PRO A 457 50.89 -7.34 -21.99
C PRO A 457 49.90 -7.44 -23.17
N THR A 458 49.47 -6.29 -23.66
CA THR A 458 48.43 -6.19 -24.70
C THR A 458 49.00 -5.34 -25.84
N PHE A 459 48.94 -5.86 -27.04
CA PHE A 459 49.50 -5.27 -28.24
C PHE A 459 48.40 -4.97 -29.28
N ARG A 460 48.71 -4.08 -30.24
CA ARG A 460 47.74 -3.73 -31.30
C ARG A 460 47.79 -4.72 -32.46
N SER A 461 48.92 -5.33 -32.70
CA SER A 461 49.16 -6.30 -33.77
C SER A 461 49.85 -7.55 -33.24
N ALA A 462 49.59 -8.69 -33.86
CA ALA A 462 50.26 -9.95 -33.55
C ALA A 462 51.77 -9.88 -33.75
N ASP A 463 52.25 -9.05 -34.72
CA ASP A 463 53.66 -8.86 -35.02
C ASP A 463 54.47 -8.18 -33.90
N GLU A 464 53.78 -7.53 -32.97
CA GLU A 464 54.40 -6.88 -31.81
C GLU A 464 54.54 -7.83 -30.60
N VAL A 465 53.98 -9.04 -30.68
CA VAL A 465 53.99 -9.99 -29.57
C VAL A 465 55.28 -10.75 -29.49
N PRO A 466 56.07 -10.70 -28.40
CA PRO A 466 57.27 -11.50 -28.24
C PRO A 466 56.91 -12.97 -27.99
N GLY A 467 57.13 -13.85 -28.98
CA GLY A 467 56.88 -15.29 -28.91
C GLY A 467 55.63 -15.75 -29.68
N ASP A 468 55.45 -17.08 -29.75
CA ASP A 468 54.46 -17.70 -30.63
C ASP A 468 53.07 -17.90 -29.98
N ALA A 469 52.96 -17.81 -28.63
CA ALA A 469 51.71 -18.00 -27.91
C ALA A 469 50.99 -16.67 -27.70
N LEU A 470 49.87 -16.48 -28.37
CA LEU A 470 49.05 -15.26 -28.25
C LEU A 470 47.57 -15.54 -28.24
N VAL A 471 46.83 -14.59 -27.66
CA VAL A 471 45.39 -14.59 -27.65
C VAL A 471 44.87 -13.35 -28.37
N VAL A 472 44.16 -13.55 -29.46
CA VAL A 472 43.53 -12.45 -30.22
C VAL A 472 42.12 -12.20 -29.70
N LYS A 473 41.81 -10.94 -29.35
CA LYS A 473 40.49 -10.52 -28.87
C LYS A 473 40.05 -9.24 -29.60
N GLU A 474 38.74 -9.05 -29.73
CA GLU A 474 38.23 -7.75 -30.15
C GLU A 474 38.65 -6.67 -29.14
N ARG A 475 39.11 -5.50 -29.63
CA ARG A 475 39.48 -4.34 -28.82
C ARG A 475 38.32 -3.87 -27.96
N TYR A 476 37.10 -3.80 -28.53
CA TYR A 476 35.85 -3.46 -27.88
C TYR A 476 34.96 -4.69 -27.80
N GLY A 477 34.08 -4.77 -26.78
CA GLY A 477 33.11 -5.86 -26.64
C GLY A 477 33.28 -6.67 -25.37
N ALA A 478 32.21 -7.35 -24.99
CA ALA A 478 32.10 -8.18 -23.78
C ALA A 478 32.02 -9.66 -24.12
N GLY A 479 32.48 -10.50 -23.20
CA GLY A 479 32.32 -11.95 -23.19
C GLY A 479 33.03 -12.65 -24.32
N ALA A 480 34.12 -13.17 -24.32
CA ALA A 480 34.93 -14.07 -25.18
C ALA A 480 34.38 -14.38 -26.60
N ARG A 481 33.61 -13.48 -27.19
CA ARG A 481 33.12 -13.59 -28.57
C ARG A 481 34.30 -13.26 -29.52
N LYS A 482 34.45 -14.05 -30.57
CA LYS A 482 35.53 -13.92 -31.57
C LYS A 482 36.93 -13.88 -30.91
N MET A 483 37.20 -14.83 -30.04
CA MET A 483 38.52 -15.05 -29.47
C MET A 483 39.20 -16.19 -30.24
N ALA A 484 40.43 -15.97 -30.67
CA ALA A 484 41.30 -16.99 -31.23
C ALA A 484 42.47 -17.24 -30.30
N LEU A 485 42.83 -18.49 -30.14
CA LEU A 485 44.04 -18.96 -29.46
C LEU A 485 44.96 -19.51 -30.53
N ASN A 486 46.22 -19.14 -30.48
CA ASN A 486 47.26 -19.73 -31.30
C ASN A 486 48.26 -20.49 -30.44
#